data_e7085a2f691ed95f1899d0bea860e9f0
#
_entry.id   e7085a2f691ed95f1899d0bea860e9f0
#
_cell.length_a   1.000
_cell.length_b   1.000
_cell.length_c   1.000
_cell.angle_alpha   90.00
_cell.angle_beta   90.00
_cell.angle_gamma   90.00
#
_symmetry.space_group_name_H-M   'P 1'
#
loop_
_entity.id
_entity.type
_entity.pdbx_description
1 polymer ?
#
loop_
_entity_poly.entity_id
_entity_poly.type
_entity_poly.pdbx_seq_one_letter_code
_entity_poly.pdbx_strand_id
1 'polypeptide(L)'
;NRQGNDCGTRYRTGIYWIDEADRADVEKVYEEVQQAYGEPLAVEKGPLKSFYPAEEYHQDYLVKNPEGYCHLSLSTLRLAKEYGEIMRNLIAGSDEEKKIVLPRFFKTGKGQYGEGDKFLGVTVPETRKVAKAHKEASYELIEALLESEWHECRLCALLILIEKYKKDPEAAVKFYLTHMKGVNNWDLVDLSAPYILGDYLVKHQDHSVLYTLAQSPVMWEQRIAVVSTLMLIRNGQFTDTIELAKLFLGTKHDLMQKAVGWMLREVGKRDEGLLVSFLNTHKAAMPRTTL
;
A
#
# COMPACT_ATOMS: atom_id res chain seq x y z
N ASN A 1 -3.49 16.98 -29.81
CA ASN A 1 -4.57 17.94 -29.50
C ASN A 1 -5.94 17.21 -29.61
N ARG A 2 -6.18 16.31 -28.69
CA ARG A 2 -7.43 15.53 -28.61
C ARG A 2 -7.75 15.19 -27.14
N GLN A 3 -9.00 15.38 -26.75
CA GLN A 3 -9.54 14.97 -25.44
C GLN A 3 -10.83 14.15 -25.72
N GLY A 4 -10.71 12.82 -25.72
CA GLY A 4 -11.82 11.96 -26.12
C GLY A 4 -12.28 12.24 -27.55
N ASN A 5 -13.53 12.68 -27.74
CA ASN A 5 -14.13 13.03 -29.03
C ASN A 5 -13.76 14.44 -29.50
N ASP A 6 -13.26 15.28 -28.62
CA ASP A 6 -12.89 16.67 -28.90
C ASP A 6 -11.52 16.74 -29.56
N CYS A 7 -11.43 17.34 -30.73
CA CYS A 7 -10.22 17.41 -31.55
C CYS A 7 -9.92 18.84 -31.98
N GLY A 8 -8.65 19.16 -32.13
CA GLY A 8 -8.17 20.41 -32.71
C GLY A 8 -7.36 21.27 -31.74
N THR A 9 -6.93 22.43 -32.21
CA THR A 9 -6.02 23.32 -31.47
C THR A 9 -6.64 23.97 -30.22
N ARG A 10 -7.96 23.94 -30.07
CA ARG A 10 -8.67 24.40 -28.86
C ARG A 10 -8.50 23.46 -27.69
N TYR A 11 -8.17 22.18 -27.95
CA TYR A 11 -8.04 21.12 -26.95
C TYR A 11 -6.56 20.77 -26.71
N ARG A 12 -5.71 21.78 -26.73
CA ARG A 12 -4.29 21.62 -26.38
C ARG A 12 -4.17 21.31 -24.88
N THR A 13 -3.26 20.42 -24.56
CA THR A 13 -2.87 20.14 -23.18
C THR A 13 -1.50 20.77 -22.94
N GLY A 14 -1.33 21.47 -21.84
CA GLY A 14 -0.06 22.11 -21.51
C GLY A 14 0.16 22.20 -20.01
N ILE A 15 1.42 22.22 -19.60
CA ILE A 15 1.87 22.46 -18.24
C ILE A 15 2.71 23.74 -18.27
N TYR A 16 2.27 24.74 -17.51
CA TYR A 16 2.90 26.05 -17.50
C TYR A 16 3.26 26.45 -16.07
N TRP A 17 4.55 26.70 -15.82
CA TRP A 17 5.03 27.13 -14.50
C TRP A 17 4.96 28.66 -14.37
N ILE A 18 4.66 29.13 -13.17
CA ILE A 18 4.66 30.54 -12.80
C ILE A 18 6.03 30.90 -12.19
N ASP A 19 6.54 30.06 -11.30
CA ASP A 19 7.86 30.21 -10.71
C ASP A 19 8.88 29.36 -11.48
N GLU A 20 10.02 29.97 -11.84
CA GLU A 20 11.11 29.24 -12.52
C GLU A 20 11.70 28.10 -11.66
N ALA A 21 11.51 28.16 -10.33
CA ALA A 21 11.89 27.08 -9.44
C ALA A 21 11.13 25.78 -9.72
N ASP A 22 9.87 25.85 -10.20
CA ASP A 22 9.04 24.67 -10.50
C ASP A 22 9.45 23.98 -11.82
N ARG A 23 10.25 24.64 -12.64
CA ARG A 23 10.64 24.13 -13.95
C ARG A 23 11.31 22.77 -13.87
N ALA A 24 12.22 22.58 -12.92
CA ALA A 24 12.98 21.35 -12.79
C ALA A 24 12.08 20.14 -12.49
N ASP A 25 11.06 20.34 -11.65
CA ASP A 25 10.09 19.29 -11.31
C ASP A 25 9.17 18.98 -12.50
N VAL A 26 8.72 19.99 -13.23
CA VAL A 26 7.92 19.82 -14.46
C VAL A 26 8.71 19.05 -15.52
N GLU A 27 9.97 19.41 -15.75
CA GLU A 27 10.83 18.75 -16.73
C GLU A 27 11.06 17.29 -16.36
N LYS A 28 11.35 17.03 -15.08
CA LYS A 28 11.56 15.66 -14.56
C LYS A 28 10.31 14.78 -14.76
N VAL A 29 9.14 15.24 -14.33
CA VAL A 29 7.90 14.48 -14.48
C VAL A 29 7.55 14.28 -15.95
N TYR A 30 7.76 15.29 -16.79
CA TYR A 30 7.55 15.17 -18.23
C TYR A 30 8.40 14.08 -18.85
N GLU A 31 9.68 13.98 -18.47
CA GLU A 31 10.61 12.96 -18.95
C GLU A 31 10.21 11.57 -18.47
N GLU A 32 9.81 11.41 -17.19
CA GLU A 32 9.33 10.15 -16.64
C GLU A 32 8.09 9.63 -17.40
N VAL A 33 7.12 10.51 -17.67
CA VAL A 33 5.93 10.18 -18.44
C VAL A 33 6.28 9.88 -19.90
N GLN A 34 7.19 10.65 -20.52
CA GLN A 34 7.64 10.41 -21.90
C GLN A 34 8.29 9.05 -22.04
N GLN A 35 9.07 8.59 -21.06
CA GLN A 35 9.69 7.26 -21.09
C GLN A 35 8.67 6.11 -21.02
N ALA A 36 7.53 6.35 -20.35
CA ALA A 36 6.45 5.38 -20.27
C ALA A 36 5.60 5.29 -21.56
N TYR A 37 5.67 6.32 -22.43
CA TYR A 37 4.93 6.39 -23.68
C TYR A 37 5.85 6.08 -24.87
N GLY A 38 5.41 5.23 -25.77
CA GLY A 38 6.17 4.85 -26.98
C GLY A 38 6.21 5.93 -28.07
N GLU A 39 5.43 7.02 -27.95
CA GLU A 39 5.35 8.11 -28.91
C GLU A 39 5.59 9.47 -28.21
N PRO A 40 6.05 10.52 -28.94
CA PRO A 40 6.25 11.83 -28.35
C PRO A 40 4.97 12.40 -27.72
N LEU A 41 5.07 12.90 -26.50
CA LEU A 41 3.95 13.55 -25.80
C LEU A 41 3.57 14.84 -26.53
N ALA A 42 2.29 14.98 -26.86
CA ALA A 42 1.72 16.20 -27.46
C ALA A 42 1.31 17.25 -26.38
N VAL A 43 1.96 17.23 -25.23
CA VAL A 43 1.75 18.15 -24.12
C VAL A 43 2.72 19.32 -24.25
N GLU A 44 2.20 20.54 -24.32
CA GLU A 44 3.03 21.75 -24.33
C GLU A 44 3.62 21.97 -22.92
N LYS A 45 4.87 22.47 -22.84
CA LYS A 45 5.46 22.87 -21.57
C LYS A 45 6.23 24.19 -21.71
N GLY A 46 6.14 25.05 -20.69
CA GLY A 46 6.81 26.34 -20.74
C GLY A 46 6.43 27.27 -19.58
N PRO A 47 7.07 28.45 -19.50
CA PRO A 47 6.63 29.45 -18.55
C PRO A 47 5.26 30.02 -18.93
N LEU A 48 4.44 30.30 -17.92
CA LEU A 48 3.13 30.93 -18.13
C LEU A 48 3.34 32.35 -18.62
N LYS A 49 2.93 32.63 -19.87
CA LYS A 49 3.05 33.95 -20.49
C LYS A 49 1.81 34.84 -20.27
N SER A 50 0.65 34.18 -20.24
CA SER A 50 -0.64 34.87 -20.04
C SER A 50 -1.67 33.85 -19.55
N PHE A 51 -2.55 34.30 -18.69
CA PHE A 51 -3.68 33.52 -18.18
C PHE A 51 -4.96 34.34 -18.31
N TYR A 52 -5.95 33.78 -18.98
CA TYR A 52 -7.28 34.38 -19.10
C TYR A 52 -8.26 33.40 -18.42
N PRO A 53 -8.98 33.86 -17.38
CA PRO A 53 -10.05 33.05 -16.81
C PRO A 53 -11.07 32.68 -17.89
N ALA A 54 -11.56 31.42 -17.82
CA ALA A 54 -12.70 31.04 -18.64
C ALA A 54 -13.95 31.86 -18.25
N GLU A 55 -14.89 31.99 -19.18
CA GLU A 55 -16.14 32.68 -18.94
C GLU A 55 -16.89 32.07 -17.75
N GLU A 56 -17.65 32.92 -17.03
CA GLU A 56 -18.36 32.53 -15.80
C GLU A 56 -19.21 31.28 -15.97
N TYR A 57 -19.80 31.05 -17.13
CA TYR A 57 -20.60 29.85 -17.38
C TYR A 57 -19.77 28.54 -17.50
N HIS A 58 -18.47 28.68 -17.81
CA HIS A 58 -17.53 27.55 -17.82
C HIS A 58 -16.90 27.30 -16.44
N GLN A 59 -16.92 28.30 -15.55
CA GLN A 59 -16.42 28.10 -14.18
C GLN A 59 -17.36 27.15 -13.45
N ASP A 60 -16.79 26.13 -12.79
CA ASP A 60 -17.55 25.12 -12.06
C ASP A 60 -18.67 24.46 -12.90
N TYR A 61 -18.43 24.27 -14.21
CA TYR A 61 -19.43 23.82 -15.17
C TYR A 61 -20.23 22.61 -14.71
N LEU A 62 -19.55 21.56 -14.20
CA LEU A 62 -20.22 20.34 -13.73
C LEU A 62 -20.97 20.54 -12.40
N VAL A 63 -20.63 21.55 -11.61
CA VAL A 63 -21.38 21.92 -10.40
C VAL A 63 -22.68 22.58 -10.81
N LYS A 64 -22.63 23.49 -11.81
CA LYS A 64 -23.80 24.18 -12.37
C LYS A 64 -24.66 23.27 -13.25
N ASN A 65 -24.04 22.29 -13.92
CA ASN A 65 -24.68 21.35 -14.83
C ASN A 65 -24.26 19.91 -14.48
N PRO A 66 -24.85 19.27 -13.45
CA PRO A 66 -24.43 17.95 -12.98
C PRO A 66 -24.49 16.83 -14.04
N GLU A 67 -25.37 16.99 -15.06
CA GLU A 67 -25.48 16.07 -16.20
C GLU A 67 -24.78 16.60 -17.46
N GLY A 68 -23.99 17.64 -17.31
CA GLY A 68 -23.24 18.23 -18.41
C GLY A 68 -22.17 17.29 -18.96
N TYR A 69 -21.76 17.52 -20.21
CA TYR A 69 -20.72 16.72 -20.85
C TYR A 69 -19.38 16.85 -20.12
N CYS A 70 -18.77 15.71 -19.80
CA CYS A 70 -17.40 15.57 -19.35
C CYS A 70 -16.75 14.38 -20.06
N HIS A 71 -15.53 14.55 -20.56
CA HIS A 71 -14.77 13.45 -21.17
C HIS A 71 -14.27 12.40 -20.15
N LEU A 72 -14.24 12.76 -18.87
CA LEU A 72 -13.98 11.83 -17.78
C LEU A 72 -15.28 11.16 -17.35
N SER A 73 -15.21 9.86 -17.05
CA SER A 73 -16.38 9.16 -16.52
C SER A 73 -16.73 9.66 -15.12
N LEU A 74 -17.99 9.62 -14.74
CA LEU A 74 -18.44 9.96 -13.39
C LEU A 74 -17.75 9.09 -12.32
N SER A 75 -17.44 7.83 -12.65
CA SER A 75 -16.69 6.93 -11.76
C SER A 75 -15.26 7.45 -11.53
N THR A 76 -14.57 7.87 -12.58
CA THR A 76 -13.22 8.47 -12.47
C THR A 76 -13.23 9.74 -11.63
N LEU A 77 -14.22 10.62 -11.83
CA LEU A 77 -14.36 11.85 -11.05
C LEU A 77 -14.65 11.56 -9.56
N ARG A 78 -15.51 10.58 -9.27
CA ARG A 78 -15.79 10.14 -7.90
C ARG A 78 -14.53 9.58 -7.25
N LEU A 79 -13.83 8.69 -7.94
CA LEU A 79 -12.57 8.10 -7.45
C LEU A 79 -11.55 9.20 -7.10
N ALA A 80 -11.33 10.15 -8.01
CA ALA A 80 -10.40 11.26 -7.79
C ALA A 80 -10.82 12.15 -6.60
N LYS A 81 -12.13 12.42 -6.45
CA LYS A 81 -12.66 13.18 -5.33
C LYS A 81 -12.44 12.47 -4.00
N GLU A 82 -12.79 11.18 -3.92
CA GLU A 82 -12.66 10.37 -2.70
C GLU A 82 -11.17 10.17 -2.33
N TYR A 83 -10.31 9.91 -3.31
CA TYR A 83 -8.86 9.86 -3.11
C TYR A 83 -8.33 11.18 -2.53
N GLY A 84 -8.70 12.31 -3.14
CA GLY A 84 -8.31 13.64 -2.68
C GLY A 84 -8.83 13.97 -1.27
N GLU A 85 -9.99 13.47 -0.89
CA GLU A 85 -10.55 13.62 0.46
C GLU A 85 -9.73 12.82 1.50
N ILE A 86 -9.40 11.56 1.21
CA ILE A 86 -8.53 10.74 2.06
C ILE A 86 -7.16 11.41 2.22
N MET A 87 -6.56 11.88 1.13
CA MET A 87 -5.27 12.58 1.17
C MET A 87 -5.33 13.83 2.06
N ARG A 88 -6.33 14.67 1.92
CA ARG A 88 -6.51 15.88 2.77
C ARG A 88 -6.66 15.50 4.24
N ASN A 89 -7.41 14.45 4.54
CA ASN A 89 -7.62 13.97 5.91
C ASN A 89 -6.32 13.42 6.53
N LEU A 90 -5.53 12.68 5.74
CA LEU A 90 -4.22 12.22 6.18
C LEU A 90 -3.25 13.39 6.41
N ILE A 91 -3.17 14.33 5.46
CA ILE A 91 -2.31 15.51 5.58
C ILE A 91 -2.71 16.37 6.80
N ALA A 92 -3.99 16.52 7.07
CA ALA A 92 -4.47 17.25 8.26
C ALA A 92 -4.03 16.59 9.59
N GLY A 93 -3.80 15.28 9.60
CA GLY A 93 -3.26 14.52 10.75
C GLY A 93 -1.74 14.39 10.77
N SER A 94 -1.03 15.08 9.88
CA SER A 94 0.43 14.99 9.77
C SER A 94 1.14 15.76 10.90
N ASP A 95 2.36 15.31 11.19
CA ASP A 95 3.26 15.88 12.19
C ASP A 95 4.64 16.08 11.55
N GLU A 96 5.15 17.31 11.59
CA GLU A 96 6.40 17.68 10.92
C GLU A 96 7.62 16.94 11.47
N GLU A 97 7.66 16.66 12.78
CA GLU A 97 8.74 15.87 13.37
C GLU A 97 8.72 14.44 12.82
N LYS A 98 7.53 13.87 12.69
CA LYS A 98 7.37 12.51 12.15
C LYS A 98 7.73 12.39 10.67
N LYS A 99 7.51 13.42 9.85
CA LYS A 99 7.98 13.45 8.46
C LYS A 99 9.50 13.24 8.37
N ILE A 100 10.25 13.71 9.37
CA ILE A 100 11.70 13.57 9.43
C ILE A 100 12.12 12.22 10.03
N VAL A 101 11.40 11.76 11.06
CA VAL A 101 11.78 10.57 11.83
C VAL A 101 11.38 9.27 11.11
N LEU A 102 10.15 9.21 10.53
CA LEU A 102 9.64 7.98 9.92
C LEU A 102 10.50 7.46 8.76
N PRO A 103 11.01 8.26 7.83
CA PRO A 103 11.89 7.77 6.78
C PRO A 103 13.14 7.07 7.33
N ARG A 104 13.74 7.58 8.41
CA ARG A 104 14.90 6.96 9.06
C ARG A 104 14.52 5.66 9.77
N PHE A 105 13.37 5.65 10.45
CA PHE A 105 12.85 4.48 11.16
C PHE A 105 12.52 3.34 10.20
N PHE A 106 11.87 3.64 9.06
CA PHE A 106 11.52 2.68 8.02
C PHE A 106 12.64 2.43 7.00
N LYS A 107 13.83 3.00 7.21
CA LYS A 107 15.02 2.76 6.41
C LYS A 107 14.78 2.97 4.91
N THR A 108 14.42 4.20 4.53
CA THR A 108 14.10 4.57 3.15
C THR A 108 15.32 4.97 2.31
N GLY A 109 16.53 4.96 2.90
CA GLY A 109 17.76 5.29 2.21
C GLY A 109 18.13 4.27 1.13
N LYS A 110 19.00 4.66 0.21
CA LYS A 110 19.47 3.82 -0.89
C LYS A 110 20.01 2.46 -0.42
N GLY A 111 19.55 1.38 -1.03
CA GLY A 111 19.93 0.00 -0.69
C GLY A 111 19.29 -0.53 0.59
N GLN A 112 18.36 0.19 1.20
CA GLN A 112 17.63 -0.24 2.39
C GLN A 112 16.26 -0.80 2.02
N TYR A 113 15.62 -1.53 2.94
CA TYR A 113 14.39 -2.27 2.65
C TYR A 113 13.16 -1.40 2.35
N GLY A 114 13.15 -0.14 2.78
CA GLY A 114 12.11 0.85 2.51
C GLY A 114 12.52 1.89 1.46
N GLU A 115 13.55 1.60 0.65
CA GLU A 115 14.03 2.55 -0.37
C GLU A 115 12.88 3.08 -1.24
N GLY A 116 12.80 4.40 -1.36
CA GLY A 116 11.81 5.08 -2.16
C GLY A 116 10.48 5.39 -1.46
N ASP A 117 10.22 4.86 -0.26
CA ASP A 117 9.01 5.17 0.50
C ASP A 117 9.00 6.63 0.95
N LYS A 118 7.86 7.31 0.74
CA LYS A 118 7.60 8.67 1.23
C LYS A 118 6.62 8.64 2.38
N PHE A 119 6.76 9.59 3.31
CA PHE A 119 5.94 9.66 4.51
C PHE A 119 5.27 11.03 4.66
N LEU A 120 3.97 11.02 4.94
CA LEU A 120 3.18 12.20 5.29
C LEU A 120 3.40 12.63 6.75
N GLY A 121 3.96 11.76 7.58
CA GLY A 121 4.14 11.98 9.01
C GLY A 121 2.89 11.70 9.84
N VAL A 122 2.01 10.82 9.39
CA VAL A 122 0.75 10.47 10.07
C VAL A 122 0.93 9.25 10.94
N THR A 123 0.43 9.29 12.18
CA THR A 123 0.50 8.13 13.06
C THR A 123 -0.52 7.06 12.71
N VAL A 124 -0.23 5.79 13.05
CA VAL A 124 -1.17 4.67 12.85
C VAL A 124 -2.56 4.94 13.45
N PRO A 125 -2.71 5.49 14.67
CA PRO A 125 -4.03 5.83 15.22
C PRO A 125 -4.80 6.85 14.37
N GLU A 126 -4.13 7.88 13.83
CA GLU A 126 -4.77 8.87 12.96
C GLU A 126 -5.13 8.25 11.61
N THR A 127 -4.24 7.46 10.99
CA THR A 127 -4.55 6.71 9.77
C THR A 127 -5.76 5.79 9.96
N ARG A 128 -5.89 5.13 11.13
CA ARG A 128 -7.08 4.32 11.46
C ARG A 128 -8.37 5.13 11.53
N LYS A 129 -8.35 6.38 12.02
CA LYS A 129 -9.53 7.25 12.02
C LYS A 129 -9.98 7.55 10.61
N VAL A 130 -9.03 7.90 9.72
CA VAL A 130 -9.33 8.16 8.30
C VAL A 130 -9.88 6.90 7.63
N ALA A 131 -9.22 5.76 7.79
CA ALA A 131 -9.69 4.49 7.22
C ALA A 131 -11.10 4.12 7.68
N LYS A 132 -11.41 4.33 8.97
CA LYS A 132 -12.75 4.06 9.53
C LYS A 132 -13.82 4.97 8.94
N ALA A 133 -13.49 6.24 8.70
CA ALA A 133 -14.41 7.19 8.05
C ALA A 133 -14.72 6.78 6.59
N HIS A 134 -13.77 6.12 5.92
CA HIS A 134 -13.88 5.68 4.52
C HIS A 134 -14.03 4.16 4.36
N LYS A 135 -14.54 3.44 5.35
CA LYS A 135 -14.68 1.97 5.35
C LYS A 135 -15.56 1.41 4.21
N GLU A 136 -16.38 2.25 3.58
CA GLU A 136 -17.24 1.89 2.44
C GLU A 136 -16.57 2.15 1.07
N ALA A 137 -15.32 2.60 1.06
CA ALA A 137 -14.56 2.87 -0.15
C ALA A 137 -14.60 1.71 -1.15
N SER A 138 -14.60 2.01 -2.45
CA SER A 138 -14.60 0.98 -3.49
C SER A 138 -13.26 0.25 -3.57
N TYR A 139 -13.22 -0.92 -4.20
CA TYR A 139 -11.95 -1.64 -4.40
C TYR A 139 -10.99 -0.87 -5.32
N GLU A 140 -11.51 -0.12 -6.29
CA GLU A 140 -10.73 0.75 -7.17
C GLU A 140 -10.03 1.86 -6.36
N LEU A 141 -10.70 2.40 -5.34
CA LEU A 141 -10.08 3.41 -4.45
C LEU A 141 -9.02 2.79 -3.55
N ILE A 142 -9.25 1.58 -3.03
CA ILE A 142 -8.26 0.85 -2.24
C ILE A 142 -7.03 0.54 -3.09
N GLU A 143 -7.21 0.12 -4.35
CA GLU A 143 -6.12 -0.12 -5.30
C GLU A 143 -5.31 1.15 -5.54
N ALA A 144 -5.97 2.27 -5.89
CA ALA A 144 -5.30 3.55 -6.10
C ALA A 144 -4.49 4.03 -4.87
N LEU A 145 -5.00 3.77 -3.66
CA LEU A 145 -4.28 4.07 -2.42
C LEU A 145 -3.09 3.12 -2.19
N LEU A 146 -3.20 1.84 -2.58
CA LEU A 146 -2.09 0.86 -2.49
C LEU A 146 -0.97 1.15 -3.48
N GLU A 147 -1.27 1.79 -4.61
CA GLU A 147 -0.30 2.21 -5.61
C GLU A 147 0.36 3.55 -5.27
N SER A 148 -0.09 4.22 -4.21
CA SER A 148 0.46 5.51 -3.79
C SER A 148 1.93 5.40 -3.36
N GLU A 149 2.73 6.40 -3.71
CA GLU A 149 4.10 6.57 -3.20
C GLU A 149 4.15 6.88 -1.69
N TRP A 150 3.03 7.33 -1.11
CA TRP A 150 2.92 7.66 0.29
C TRP A 150 2.59 6.43 1.13
N HIS A 151 3.45 6.14 2.09
CA HIS A 151 3.32 4.96 2.97
C HIS A 151 1.98 4.92 3.71
N GLU A 152 1.55 6.04 4.28
CA GLU A 152 0.30 6.12 5.04
C GLU A 152 -0.95 5.95 4.16
N CYS A 153 -0.88 6.24 2.86
CA CYS A 153 -1.96 5.92 1.92
C CYS A 153 -2.11 4.41 1.75
N ARG A 154 -0.99 3.68 1.59
CA ARG A 154 -1.00 2.21 1.52
C ARG A 154 -1.48 1.58 2.81
N LEU A 155 -1.05 2.13 3.96
CA LEU A 155 -1.56 1.69 5.27
C LEU A 155 -3.07 1.95 5.39
N CYS A 156 -3.55 3.12 4.99
CA CYS A 156 -4.97 3.46 5.00
C CYS A 156 -5.78 2.48 4.14
N ALA A 157 -5.30 2.16 2.94
CA ALA A 157 -5.90 1.17 2.05
C ALA A 157 -6.07 -0.20 2.72
N LEU A 158 -5.01 -0.70 3.37
CA LEU A 158 -5.05 -1.99 4.07
C LEU A 158 -6.00 -1.98 5.27
N LEU A 159 -6.07 -0.87 6.01
CA LEU A 159 -7.02 -0.72 7.12
C LEU A 159 -8.47 -0.68 6.62
N ILE A 160 -8.75 -0.03 5.47
CA ILE A 160 -10.05 -0.08 4.81
C ILE A 160 -10.37 -1.51 4.36
N LEU A 161 -9.39 -2.20 3.76
CA LEU A 161 -9.57 -3.59 3.30
C LEU A 161 -9.91 -4.55 4.45
N ILE A 162 -9.36 -4.34 5.64
CA ILE A 162 -9.75 -5.10 6.85
C ILE A 162 -11.23 -4.86 7.21
N GLU A 163 -11.75 -3.66 7.05
CA GLU A 163 -13.18 -3.40 7.26
C GLU A 163 -14.05 -4.07 6.17
N LYS A 164 -13.58 -4.10 4.93
CA LYS A 164 -14.20 -4.86 3.83
C LYS A 164 -14.22 -6.36 4.10
N TYR A 165 -13.10 -6.91 4.59
CA TYR A 165 -12.98 -8.32 4.95
C TYR A 165 -14.09 -8.78 5.92
N LYS A 166 -14.48 -7.94 6.86
CA LYS A 166 -15.58 -8.27 7.80
C LYS A 166 -16.92 -8.52 7.11
N LYS A 167 -17.14 -7.94 5.93
CA LYS A 167 -18.37 -8.05 5.15
C LYS A 167 -18.30 -9.15 4.09
N ASP A 168 -17.17 -9.22 3.39
CA ASP A 168 -16.92 -10.18 2.31
C ASP A 168 -15.46 -10.67 2.38
N PRO A 169 -15.19 -11.74 3.16
CA PRO A 169 -13.87 -12.30 3.33
C PRO A 169 -13.25 -12.79 2.03
N GLU A 170 -14.02 -13.45 1.17
CA GLU A 170 -13.54 -14.02 -0.09
C GLU A 170 -13.01 -12.95 -1.04
N ALA A 171 -13.82 -11.91 -1.28
CA ALA A 171 -13.43 -10.82 -2.16
C ALA A 171 -12.21 -10.06 -1.60
N ALA A 172 -12.18 -9.83 -0.29
CA ALA A 172 -11.07 -9.11 0.36
C ALA A 172 -9.75 -9.90 0.31
N VAL A 173 -9.77 -11.21 0.54
CA VAL A 173 -8.58 -12.07 0.43
C VAL A 173 -8.11 -12.14 -1.01
N LYS A 174 -9.00 -12.33 -1.97
CA LYS A 174 -8.66 -12.33 -3.39
C LYS A 174 -7.99 -11.01 -3.79
N PHE A 175 -8.56 -9.89 -3.38
CA PHE A 175 -8.01 -8.56 -3.63
C PHE A 175 -6.62 -8.40 -2.98
N TYR A 176 -6.47 -8.77 -1.71
CA TYR A 176 -5.20 -8.70 -0.99
C TYR A 176 -4.09 -9.46 -1.70
N LEU A 177 -4.34 -10.73 -2.09
CA LEU A 177 -3.38 -11.59 -2.78
C LEU A 177 -3.02 -11.07 -4.19
N THR A 178 -3.95 -10.38 -4.87
CA THR A 178 -3.70 -9.80 -6.19
C THR A 178 -2.85 -8.52 -6.12
N HIS A 179 -2.95 -7.75 -5.01
CA HIS A 179 -2.32 -6.44 -4.86
C HIS A 179 -1.19 -6.40 -3.83
N MET A 180 -0.56 -7.55 -3.53
CA MET A 180 0.53 -7.67 -2.55
C MET A 180 1.73 -6.75 -2.84
N LYS A 181 1.92 -6.32 -4.09
CA LYS A 181 2.99 -5.38 -4.46
C LYS A 181 2.94 -4.08 -3.64
N GLY A 182 1.75 -3.61 -3.27
CA GLY A 182 1.56 -2.45 -2.40
C GLY A 182 1.85 -2.71 -0.91
N VAL A 183 2.05 -3.99 -0.51
CA VAL A 183 2.32 -4.40 0.88
C VAL A 183 3.83 -4.61 1.05
N ASN A 184 4.58 -3.55 0.90
CA ASN A 184 6.02 -3.56 0.73
C ASN A 184 6.82 -3.05 1.94
N ASN A 185 6.27 -3.16 3.14
CA ASN A 185 6.97 -2.85 4.38
C ASN A 185 6.45 -3.72 5.53
N TRP A 186 7.25 -3.87 6.60
CA TRP A 186 6.94 -4.78 7.71
C TRP A 186 5.67 -4.41 8.45
N ASP A 187 5.38 -3.12 8.67
CA ASP A 187 4.18 -2.67 9.37
C ASP A 187 2.92 -2.87 8.51
N LEU A 188 3.01 -2.68 7.20
CA LEU A 188 1.92 -2.97 6.26
C LEU A 188 1.55 -4.46 6.30
N VAL A 189 2.55 -5.34 6.34
CA VAL A 189 2.33 -6.78 6.51
C VAL A 189 1.74 -7.10 7.87
N ASP A 190 2.37 -6.64 8.95
CA ASP A 190 2.03 -7.01 10.33
C ASP A 190 0.65 -6.51 10.75
N LEU A 191 0.19 -5.39 10.17
CA LEU A 191 -1.13 -4.81 10.42
C LEU A 191 -2.24 -5.36 9.51
N SER A 192 -1.92 -6.09 8.44
CA SER A 192 -2.91 -6.58 7.47
C SER A 192 -2.96 -8.11 7.38
N ALA A 193 -1.83 -8.77 7.19
CA ALA A 193 -1.77 -10.20 6.90
C ALA A 193 -2.49 -11.10 7.94
N PRO A 194 -2.35 -10.88 9.27
CA PRO A 194 -3.08 -11.68 10.25
C PRO A 194 -4.59 -11.54 10.12
N TYR A 195 -5.06 -10.33 9.88
CA TYR A 195 -6.48 -9.99 9.95
C TYR A 195 -7.25 -10.21 8.64
N ILE A 196 -6.54 -10.39 7.53
CA ILE A 196 -7.13 -10.70 6.22
C ILE A 196 -6.86 -12.18 5.89
N LEU A 197 -5.63 -12.53 5.55
CA LEU A 197 -5.28 -13.89 5.16
C LEU A 197 -5.30 -14.85 6.37
N GLY A 198 -4.72 -14.45 7.50
CA GLY A 198 -4.64 -15.31 8.68
C GLY A 198 -6.01 -15.68 9.24
N ASP A 199 -6.93 -14.73 9.43
CA ASP A 199 -8.29 -15.00 9.94
C ASP A 199 -9.10 -15.83 8.93
N TYR A 200 -8.89 -15.61 7.63
CA TYR A 200 -9.51 -16.40 6.59
C TYR A 200 -9.11 -17.87 6.69
N LEU A 201 -7.81 -18.14 6.82
CA LEU A 201 -7.28 -19.51 6.89
C LEU A 201 -7.71 -20.26 8.16
N VAL A 202 -8.00 -19.58 9.27
CA VAL A 202 -8.57 -20.24 10.47
C VAL A 202 -9.83 -21.03 10.15
N LYS A 203 -10.62 -20.57 9.19
CA LYS A 203 -11.93 -21.14 8.82
C LYS A 203 -11.86 -22.08 7.61
N HIS A 204 -10.70 -22.18 6.96
CA HIS A 204 -10.50 -22.95 5.74
C HIS A 204 -9.45 -24.03 5.97
N GLN A 205 -9.57 -25.16 5.28
CA GLN A 205 -8.66 -26.30 5.43
C GLN A 205 -7.45 -26.22 4.50
N ASP A 206 -7.57 -25.50 3.41
CA ASP A 206 -6.48 -25.33 2.43
C ASP A 206 -5.60 -24.15 2.80
N HIS A 207 -4.40 -24.45 3.30
CA HIS A 207 -3.37 -23.47 3.65
C HIS A 207 -2.22 -23.44 2.62
N SER A 208 -2.40 -24.04 1.43
CA SER A 208 -1.36 -24.11 0.38
C SER A 208 -0.82 -22.76 -0.05
N VAL A 209 -1.65 -21.70 0.03
CA VAL A 209 -1.25 -20.31 -0.24
C VAL A 209 -0.08 -19.86 0.62
N LEU A 210 0.01 -20.29 1.89
CA LEU A 210 1.12 -19.93 2.78
C LEU A 210 2.45 -20.48 2.23
N TYR A 211 2.44 -21.69 1.73
CA TYR A 211 3.65 -22.34 1.19
C TYR A 211 4.02 -21.78 -0.17
N THR A 212 3.05 -21.38 -0.97
CA THR A 212 3.28 -20.67 -2.24
C THR A 212 3.96 -19.32 -1.98
N LEU A 213 3.45 -18.53 -1.04
CA LEU A 213 4.03 -17.26 -0.65
C LEU A 213 5.42 -17.42 -0.01
N ALA A 214 5.63 -18.47 0.78
CA ALA A 214 6.92 -18.76 1.39
C ALA A 214 8.03 -19.07 0.36
N GLN A 215 7.67 -19.53 -0.84
CA GLN A 215 8.60 -19.83 -1.94
C GLN A 215 8.80 -18.63 -2.88
N SER A 216 8.10 -17.53 -2.67
CA SER A 216 8.26 -16.32 -3.47
C SER A 216 9.68 -15.74 -3.38
N PRO A 217 10.23 -15.17 -4.47
CA PRO A 217 11.47 -14.40 -4.41
C PRO A 217 11.30 -13.05 -3.68
N VAL A 218 10.07 -12.62 -3.41
CA VAL A 218 9.76 -11.34 -2.75
C VAL A 218 9.66 -11.56 -1.24
N MET A 219 10.57 -10.94 -0.50
CA MET A 219 10.67 -11.07 0.96
C MET A 219 9.38 -10.68 1.69
N TRP A 220 8.64 -9.70 1.18
CA TRP A 220 7.38 -9.26 1.79
C TRP A 220 6.28 -10.32 1.68
N GLU A 221 6.22 -11.05 0.57
CA GLU A 221 5.30 -12.18 0.39
C GLU A 221 5.66 -13.34 1.33
N GLN A 222 6.96 -13.63 1.49
CA GLN A 222 7.42 -14.60 2.50
C GLN A 222 7.01 -14.16 3.90
N ARG A 223 7.12 -12.86 4.22
CA ARG A 223 6.70 -12.32 5.51
C ARG A 223 5.18 -12.41 5.71
N ILE A 224 4.38 -12.14 4.65
CA ILE A 224 2.92 -12.33 4.68
C ILE A 224 2.60 -13.78 5.06
N ALA A 225 3.27 -14.78 4.45
CA ALA A 225 3.06 -16.18 4.80
C ALA A 225 3.27 -16.45 6.29
N VAL A 226 4.43 -16.01 6.82
CA VAL A 226 4.81 -16.26 8.22
C VAL A 226 3.88 -15.52 9.18
N VAL A 227 3.63 -14.23 8.95
CA VAL A 227 2.87 -13.39 9.89
C VAL A 227 1.37 -13.70 9.87
N SER A 228 0.83 -14.20 8.75
CA SER A 228 -0.56 -14.68 8.68
C SER A 228 -0.83 -15.80 9.67
N THR A 229 0.16 -16.62 10.00
CA THR A 229 -0.01 -17.71 10.98
C THR A 229 -0.36 -17.24 12.39
N LEU A 230 -0.23 -15.93 12.68
CA LEU A 230 -0.60 -15.39 14.00
C LEU A 230 -2.04 -15.74 14.40
N MET A 231 -2.97 -15.69 13.45
CA MET A 231 -4.37 -16.04 13.75
C MET A 231 -4.57 -17.53 13.88
N LEU A 232 -3.85 -18.34 13.13
CA LEU A 232 -3.82 -19.80 13.32
C LEU A 232 -3.31 -20.15 14.73
N ILE A 233 -2.19 -19.56 15.15
CA ILE A 233 -1.62 -19.73 16.50
C ILE A 233 -2.65 -19.34 17.56
N ARG A 234 -3.34 -18.24 17.40
CA ARG A 234 -4.38 -17.77 18.35
C ARG A 234 -5.55 -18.74 18.47
N ASN A 235 -5.79 -19.54 17.45
CA ASN A 235 -6.83 -20.58 17.41
C ASN A 235 -6.29 -22.00 17.67
N GLY A 236 -5.07 -22.13 18.20
CA GLY A 236 -4.47 -23.43 18.56
C GLY A 236 -3.98 -24.26 17.37
N GLN A 237 -3.85 -23.67 16.20
CA GLN A 237 -3.36 -24.33 14.98
C GLN A 237 -1.89 -23.94 14.76
N PHE A 238 -0.96 -24.82 15.13
CA PHE A 238 0.47 -24.50 15.16
C PHE A 238 1.26 -25.08 13.99
N THR A 239 0.71 -26.07 13.27
CA THR A 239 1.43 -26.87 12.27
C THR A 239 2.09 -26.00 11.21
N ASP A 240 1.33 -25.10 10.56
CA ASP A 240 1.89 -24.25 9.50
C ASP A 240 2.98 -23.31 10.02
N THR A 241 2.81 -22.77 11.23
CA THR A 241 3.86 -21.95 11.84
C THR A 241 5.16 -22.70 12.01
N ILE A 242 5.09 -23.93 12.51
CA ILE A 242 6.26 -24.77 12.72
C ILE A 242 6.92 -25.16 11.40
N GLU A 243 6.15 -25.55 10.39
CA GLU A 243 6.68 -25.88 9.07
C GLU A 243 7.32 -24.67 8.37
N LEU A 244 6.65 -23.51 8.40
CA LEU A 244 7.24 -22.28 7.87
C LEU A 244 8.50 -21.86 8.64
N ALA A 245 8.51 -21.99 9.97
CA ALA A 245 9.71 -21.71 10.75
C ALA A 245 10.89 -22.59 10.33
N LYS A 246 10.66 -23.88 10.01
CA LYS A 246 11.70 -24.78 9.49
C LYS A 246 12.23 -24.30 8.13
N LEU A 247 11.35 -23.86 7.22
CA LEU A 247 11.76 -23.35 5.90
C LEU A 247 12.67 -22.12 6.02
N PHE A 248 12.44 -21.26 7.01
CA PHE A 248 13.19 -20.01 7.19
C PHE A 248 14.34 -20.08 8.21
N LEU A 249 14.72 -21.26 8.71
CA LEU A 249 15.85 -21.40 9.64
C LEU A 249 17.15 -20.79 9.11
N GLY A 250 17.42 -20.93 7.81
CA GLY A 250 18.63 -20.42 7.16
C GLY A 250 18.51 -19.01 6.61
N THR A 251 17.39 -18.31 6.83
CA THR A 251 17.21 -16.97 6.27
C THR A 251 18.23 -15.97 6.82
N LYS A 252 18.81 -15.17 5.91
CA LYS A 252 19.78 -14.12 6.29
C LYS A 252 19.13 -12.75 6.52
N HIS A 253 17.88 -12.59 6.13
CA HIS A 253 17.19 -11.30 6.22
C HIS A 253 16.67 -11.05 7.64
N ASP A 254 17.16 -10.00 8.30
CA ASP A 254 16.85 -9.64 9.69
C ASP A 254 15.33 -9.55 9.96
N LEU A 255 14.56 -8.92 9.05
CA LEU A 255 13.11 -8.79 9.22
C LEU A 255 12.38 -10.14 9.12
N MET A 256 12.90 -11.11 8.35
CA MET A 256 12.34 -12.46 8.31
C MET A 256 12.69 -13.23 9.58
N GLN A 257 13.95 -13.11 10.07
CA GLN A 257 14.36 -13.71 11.34
C GLN A 257 13.45 -13.23 12.49
N LYS A 258 13.18 -11.92 12.53
CA LYS A 258 12.28 -11.32 13.53
C LYS A 258 10.84 -11.83 13.40
N ALA A 259 10.32 -12.00 12.19
CA ALA A 259 8.97 -12.53 11.98
C ALA A 259 8.85 -13.97 12.48
N VAL A 260 9.79 -14.85 12.11
CA VAL A 260 9.82 -16.24 12.55
C VAL A 260 9.94 -16.32 14.06
N GLY A 261 10.88 -15.57 14.67
CA GLY A 261 11.05 -15.53 16.12
C GLY A 261 9.80 -15.04 16.85
N TRP A 262 9.13 -14.02 16.30
CA TRP A 262 7.86 -13.54 16.86
C TRP A 262 6.79 -14.62 16.81
N MET A 263 6.58 -15.30 15.68
CA MET A 263 5.58 -16.37 15.57
C MET A 263 5.89 -17.56 16.48
N LEU A 264 7.16 -18.00 16.57
CA LEU A 264 7.56 -19.05 17.50
C LEU A 264 7.32 -18.65 18.97
N ARG A 265 7.59 -17.38 19.34
CA ARG A 265 7.25 -16.86 20.67
C ARG A 265 5.75 -16.88 20.94
N GLU A 266 4.93 -16.57 19.94
CA GLU A 266 3.47 -16.63 20.06
C GLU A 266 2.97 -18.07 20.21
N VAL A 267 3.61 -19.05 19.55
CA VAL A 267 3.38 -20.49 19.81
C VAL A 267 3.71 -20.82 21.25
N GLY A 268 4.91 -20.46 21.72
CA GLY A 268 5.36 -20.78 23.09
C GLY A 268 4.49 -20.21 24.20
N LYS A 269 3.83 -19.07 23.98
CA LYS A 269 2.83 -18.52 24.93
C LYS A 269 1.60 -19.40 25.08
N ARG A 270 1.34 -20.34 24.17
CA ARG A 270 0.17 -21.21 24.11
C ARG A 270 0.52 -22.69 24.33
N ASP A 271 1.67 -23.07 23.80
CA ASP A 271 2.24 -24.44 23.93
C ASP A 271 3.76 -24.32 24.10
N GLU A 272 4.19 -24.19 25.36
CA GLU A 272 5.61 -24.13 25.73
C GLU A 272 6.35 -25.43 25.36
N GLY A 273 5.68 -26.56 25.51
CA GLY A 273 6.26 -27.89 25.20
C GLY A 273 6.61 -28.02 23.73
N LEU A 274 5.73 -27.55 22.85
CA LEU A 274 5.96 -27.51 21.40
C LEU A 274 7.15 -26.58 21.04
N LEU A 275 7.23 -25.38 21.63
CA LEU A 275 8.35 -24.47 21.42
C LEU A 275 9.67 -25.09 21.88
N VAL A 276 9.72 -25.67 23.10
CA VAL A 276 10.92 -26.31 23.66
C VAL A 276 11.37 -27.48 22.77
N SER A 277 10.45 -28.28 22.29
CA SER A 277 10.74 -29.39 21.37
C SER A 277 11.37 -28.90 20.07
N PHE A 278 10.79 -27.85 19.48
CA PHE A 278 11.31 -27.19 18.28
C PHE A 278 12.73 -26.66 18.50
N LEU A 279 12.95 -25.93 19.60
CA LEU A 279 14.25 -25.32 19.93
C LEU A 279 15.31 -26.42 20.17
N ASN A 280 14.99 -27.50 20.89
CA ASN A 280 15.92 -28.59 21.11
C ASN A 280 16.43 -29.21 19.80
N THR A 281 15.56 -29.28 18.80
CA THR A 281 15.90 -29.86 17.49
C THR A 281 16.65 -28.84 16.58
N HIS A 282 16.28 -27.56 16.62
CA HIS A 282 16.66 -26.62 15.58
C HIS A 282 17.54 -25.44 16.03
N LYS A 283 17.73 -25.21 17.34
CA LYS A 283 18.48 -24.08 17.91
C LYS A 283 19.87 -23.86 17.31
N ALA A 284 20.56 -24.94 16.94
CA ALA A 284 21.90 -24.87 16.35
C ALA A 284 21.91 -24.22 14.93
N ALA A 285 20.78 -24.33 14.20
CA ALA A 285 20.63 -23.74 12.87
C ALA A 285 19.91 -22.39 12.90
N MET A 286 19.40 -21.96 14.05
CA MET A 286 18.63 -20.72 14.17
C MET A 286 19.56 -19.50 14.27
N PRO A 287 19.27 -18.42 13.52
CA PRO A 287 19.93 -17.15 13.74
C PRO A 287 19.65 -16.62 15.15
N ARG A 288 20.65 -15.91 15.74
CA ARG A 288 20.50 -15.32 17.08
C ARG A 288 19.29 -14.39 17.20
N THR A 289 18.95 -13.68 16.14
CA THR A 289 17.79 -12.79 16.10
C THR A 289 16.45 -13.54 16.18
N THR A 290 16.41 -14.80 15.77
CA THR A 290 15.20 -15.66 15.83
C THR A 290 15.03 -16.30 17.20
N LEU A 291 16.14 -16.58 17.92
CA LEU A 291 16.16 -17.08 19.29
C LEU A 291 15.77 -15.99 20.31
#